data_bddfc211677551eda89e016fdb31e8e2
#
_entry.id   bddfc211677551eda89e016fdb31e8e2
#
_cell.length_a   1.000
_cell.length_b   1.000
_cell.length_c   1.000
_cell.angle_alpha   90.00
_cell.angle_beta   90.00
_cell.angle_gamma   90.00
#
_symmetry.space_group_name_H-M   'P 1'
#
loop_
_entity.id
_entity.type
_entity.pdbx_description
1 polymer ?
#
loop_
_entity_poly.entity_id
_entity_poly.type
_entity_poly.pdbx_seq_one_letter_code
_entity_poly.pdbx_strand_id
1 'polypeptide(L)'
;MGRATRLWLVLLAVLLGTAEARAACRKESYEGNGYTVCRFDLRQDHLQLFSLDGQGEPFGSFAALSMDLQDRGQSLLFGMNAGMYGEDLKPIGLYVENGRTLRKLNRRNGPGNFHLKPNGVFFIDGTKGGVMETEAFAASGIRPEFASQSGPMLVVDGRIHPKFSEAGTSLQRRNGVGAPDGHTLVFAISDGWVNFHSFARLFRDHLKAPNALFLDGSISSLYAPDVGRSDGFAPLGPIVALVKGP
;
A
#
# COMPACT_ATOMS: atom_id res chain seq x y z
N MET A 1 -43.16 -20.10 61.85
CA MET A 1 -41.97 -19.28 61.66
C MET A 1 -41.35 -19.68 60.32
N GLY A 2 -41.68 -18.99 59.24
CA GLY A 2 -41.23 -19.26 57.89
C GLY A 2 -40.08 -18.34 57.47
N ARG A 3 -38.94 -18.89 57.13
CA ARG A 3 -37.81 -18.14 56.60
C ARG A 3 -37.96 -17.97 55.08
N ALA A 4 -38.17 -16.75 54.60
CA ALA A 4 -38.15 -16.41 53.20
C ALA A 4 -36.70 -16.24 52.71
N THR A 5 -36.27 -17.13 51.87
CA THR A 5 -34.95 -17.06 51.18
C THR A 5 -35.09 -16.09 49.99
N ARG A 6 -34.45 -14.92 50.04
CA ARG A 6 -34.37 -13.97 48.92
C ARG A 6 -33.26 -14.44 47.97
N LEU A 7 -33.65 -14.87 46.76
CA LEU A 7 -32.74 -15.16 45.64
C LEU A 7 -32.34 -13.83 44.97
N TRP A 8 -31.07 -13.45 45.08
CA TRP A 8 -30.49 -12.33 44.30
C TRP A 8 -30.06 -12.83 42.95
N LEU A 9 -30.80 -12.46 41.89
CA LEU A 9 -30.38 -12.65 40.49
C LEU A 9 -29.35 -11.57 40.16
N VAL A 10 -28.10 -11.97 40.03
CA VAL A 10 -27.03 -11.11 39.50
C VAL A 10 -27.13 -11.16 37.98
N LEU A 11 -27.64 -10.11 37.35
CA LEU A 11 -27.60 -9.93 35.89
C LEU A 11 -26.15 -9.56 35.51
N LEU A 12 -25.44 -10.51 34.90
CA LEU A 12 -24.14 -10.27 34.27
C LEU A 12 -24.37 -9.60 32.91
N ALA A 13 -24.27 -8.28 32.85
CA ALA A 13 -24.30 -7.54 31.59
C ALA A 13 -22.97 -7.80 30.85
N VAL A 14 -23.01 -8.67 29.85
CA VAL A 14 -21.91 -8.86 28.88
C VAL A 14 -21.88 -7.62 27.99
N LEU A 15 -20.97 -6.69 28.26
CA LEU A 15 -20.63 -5.60 27.35
C LEU A 15 -19.93 -6.22 26.12
N LEU A 16 -20.70 -6.51 25.10
CA LEU A 16 -20.18 -6.75 23.75
C LEU A 16 -19.64 -5.42 23.23
N GLY A 17 -18.35 -5.19 23.46
CA GLY A 17 -17.63 -4.10 22.81
C GLY A 17 -17.67 -4.32 21.31
N THR A 18 -18.50 -3.56 20.59
CA THR A 18 -18.40 -3.44 19.14
C THR A 18 -17.05 -2.78 18.87
N ALA A 19 -16.08 -3.55 18.37
CA ALA A 19 -14.88 -2.97 17.81
C ALA A 19 -15.33 -2.10 16.64
N GLU A 20 -15.33 -0.78 16.83
CA GLU A 20 -15.51 0.15 15.72
C GLU A 20 -14.42 -0.18 14.69
N ALA A 21 -14.83 -0.49 13.48
CA ALA A 21 -13.91 -0.67 12.35
C ALA A 21 -13.18 0.67 12.17
N ARG A 22 -11.92 0.72 12.63
CA ARG A 22 -11.11 1.92 12.49
C ARG A 22 -10.88 2.15 11.01
N ALA A 23 -11.33 3.30 10.48
CA ALA A 23 -11.08 3.70 9.11
C ALA A 23 -9.58 3.61 8.81
N ALA A 24 -9.21 2.75 7.85
CA ALA A 24 -7.82 2.55 7.46
C ALA A 24 -7.23 3.79 6.80
N CYS A 25 -8.07 4.57 6.09
CA CYS A 25 -7.67 5.76 5.35
C CYS A 25 -8.22 7.04 5.99
N ARG A 26 -7.46 8.12 5.91
CA ARG A 26 -7.87 9.47 6.33
C ARG A 26 -7.19 10.54 5.51
N LYS A 27 -7.82 11.73 5.43
CA LYS A 27 -7.20 12.92 4.85
C LYS A 27 -6.26 13.53 5.87
N GLU A 28 -5.04 13.83 5.44
CA GLU A 28 -4.02 14.48 6.25
C GLU A 28 -3.44 15.69 5.49
N SER A 29 -2.96 16.70 6.22
CA SER A 29 -2.26 17.84 5.64
C SER A 29 -0.83 17.89 6.18
N TYR A 30 0.12 18.11 5.29
CA TYR A 30 1.51 18.28 5.66
C TYR A 30 2.16 19.35 4.77
N GLU A 31 2.78 20.38 5.37
CA GLU A 31 3.43 21.50 4.68
C GLU A 31 2.56 22.13 3.57
N GLY A 32 1.29 22.37 3.89
CA GLY A 32 0.34 23.02 2.97
C GLY A 32 -0.20 22.13 1.86
N ASN A 33 0.24 20.87 1.76
CA ASN A 33 -0.27 19.90 0.79
C ASN A 33 -1.24 18.93 1.45
N GLY A 34 -2.33 18.57 0.74
CA GLY A 34 -3.29 17.56 1.14
C GLY A 34 -2.87 16.17 0.66
N TYR A 35 -3.14 15.18 1.50
CA TYR A 35 -2.87 13.77 1.22
C TYR A 35 -4.01 12.89 1.73
N THR A 36 -4.22 11.77 1.07
CA THR A 36 -4.98 10.65 1.64
C THR A 36 -3.98 9.59 2.08
N VAL A 37 -4.01 9.25 3.37
CA VAL A 37 -3.06 8.32 4.01
C VAL A 37 -3.82 7.13 4.55
N CYS A 38 -3.39 5.91 4.20
CA CYS A 38 -3.95 4.65 4.65
C CYS A 38 -2.91 3.86 5.43
N ARG A 39 -3.25 3.40 6.65
CA ARG A 39 -2.34 2.66 7.54
C ARG A 39 -2.89 1.28 7.81
N PHE A 40 -2.02 0.28 7.70
CA PHE A 40 -2.36 -1.13 7.89
C PHE A 40 -1.38 -1.79 8.86
N ASP A 41 -1.91 -2.55 9.82
CA ASP A 41 -1.16 -3.42 10.71
C ASP A 41 -1.25 -4.86 10.17
N LEU A 42 -0.16 -5.37 9.62
CA LEU A 42 -0.12 -6.70 8.98
C LEU A 42 -0.42 -7.87 9.93
N ARG A 43 -0.51 -7.62 11.24
CA ARG A 43 -0.98 -8.62 12.23
C ARG A 43 -2.50 -8.75 12.24
N GLN A 44 -3.22 -7.81 11.62
CA GLN A 44 -4.67 -7.74 11.58
C GLN A 44 -5.21 -7.56 10.16
N ASP A 45 -4.45 -6.89 9.29
CA ASP A 45 -4.85 -6.49 7.95
C ASP A 45 -4.15 -7.38 6.90
N HIS A 46 -4.92 -8.13 6.14
CA HIS A 46 -4.40 -9.02 5.11
C HIS A 46 -4.35 -8.30 3.75
N LEU A 47 -3.29 -7.53 3.55
CA LEU A 47 -3.02 -6.91 2.26
C LEU A 47 -2.52 -7.96 1.26
N GLN A 48 -3.00 -7.85 0.02
CA GLN A 48 -2.65 -8.73 -1.09
C GLN A 48 -2.27 -7.92 -2.32
N LEU A 49 -1.56 -8.54 -3.26
CA LEU A 49 -1.29 -7.98 -4.57
C LEU A 49 -2.12 -8.71 -5.63
N PHE A 50 -2.60 -7.96 -6.61
CA PHE A 50 -3.37 -8.45 -7.75
C PHE A 50 -2.84 -7.83 -9.03
N SER A 51 -2.56 -8.63 -10.04
CA SER A 51 -2.11 -8.17 -11.36
C SER A 51 -2.97 -8.70 -12.49
N LEU A 52 -3.21 -10.00 -12.52
CA LEU A 52 -3.93 -10.69 -13.57
C LEU A 52 -5.16 -11.40 -13.01
N ASP A 53 -6.21 -11.47 -13.81
CA ASP A 53 -7.40 -12.25 -13.54
C ASP A 53 -7.19 -13.76 -13.77
N GLY A 54 -8.26 -14.55 -13.61
CA GLY A 54 -8.24 -15.99 -13.83
C GLY A 54 -7.96 -16.43 -15.28
N GLN A 55 -8.08 -15.52 -16.25
CA GLN A 55 -7.79 -15.72 -17.66
C GLN A 55 -6.36 -15.30 -18.05
N GLY A 56 -5.64 -14.65 -17.10
CA GLY A 56 -4.28 -14.16 -17.32
C GLY A 56 -4.23 -12.75 -17.93
N GLU A 57 -5.35 -12.04 -17.94
CA GLU A 57 -5.44 -10.65 -18.38
C GLU A 57 -5.35 -9.67 -17.21
N PRO A 58 -4.77 -8.48 -17.40
CA PRO A 58 -4.71 -7.46 -16.35
C PRO A 58 -6.10 -7.03 -15.90
N PHE A 59 -6.31 -6.89 -14.57
CA PHE A 59 -7.58 -6.34 -14.04
C PHE A 59 -7.88 -4.95 -14.59
N GLY A 60 -6.88 -4.12 -14.80
CA GLY A 60 -6.99 -2.80 -15.41
C GLY A 60 -7.75 -1.75 -14.60
N SER A 61 -8.51 -2.14 -13.56
CA SER A 61 -9.26 -1.21 -12.71
C SER A 61 -9.64 -1.79 -11.36
N PHE A 62 -9.93 -0.92 -10.38
CA PHE A 62 -10.50 -1.35 -9.09
C PHE A 62 -11.91 -1.95 -9.26
N ALA A 63 -12.67 -1.49 -10.24
CA ALA A 63 -14.01 -2.02 -10.50
C ALA A 63 -13.94 -3.48 -10.98
N ALA A 64 -13.07 -3.81 -11.92
CA ALA A 64 -12.89 -5.18 -12.40
C ALA A 64 -12.39 -6.10 -11.28
N LEU A 65 -11.40 -5.66 -10.48
CA LEU A 65 -10.95 -6.41 -9.31
C LEU A 65 -12.09 -6.62 -8.30
N SER A 66 -12.91 -5.57 -8.04
CA SER A 66 -14.04 -5.68 -7.09
C SER A 66 -15.08 -6.67 -7.57
N MET A 67 -15.38 -6.72 -8.86
CA MET A 67 -16.32 -7.70 -9.44
C MET A 67 -15.80 -9.14 -9.28
N ASP A 68 -14.55 -9.38 -9.64
CA ASP A 68 -13.91 -10.70 -9.50
C ASP A 68 -13.85 -11.16 -8.02
N LEU A 69 -13.60 -10.25 -7.09
CA LEU A 69 -13.66 -10.52 -5.65
C LEU A 69 -15.08 -10.86 -5.20
N GLN A 70 -16.10 -10.12 -5.66
CA GLN A 70 -17.51 -10.38 -5.33
C GLN A 70 -17.98 -11.76 -5.81
N ASP A 71 -17.56 -12.17 -7.00
CA ASP A 71 -17.86 -13.51 -7.52
C ASP A 71 -17.29 -14.63 -6.62
N ARG A 72 -16.28 -14.31 -5.82
CA ARG A 72 -15.66 -15.19 -4.80
C ARG A 72 -16.20 -14.97 -3.37
N GLY A 73 -17.26 -14.17 -3.21
CA GLY A 73 -17.83 -13.82 -1.90
C GLY A 73 -16.96 -12.88 -1.07
N GLN A 74 -16.03 -12.15 -1.70
CA GLN A 74 -15.10 -11.23 -1.05
C GLN A 74 -15.44 -9.77 -1.36
N SER A 75 -14.91 -8.85 -0.58
CA SER A 75 -15.13 -7.41 -0.76
C SER A 75 -13.81 -6.65 -0.79
N LEU A 76 -13.68 -5.72 -1.75
CA LEU A 76 -12.57 -4.77 -1.82
C LEU A 76 -12.82 -3.64 -0.83
N LEU A 77 -11.94 -3.48 0.17
CA LEU A 77 -12.03 -2.42 1.18
C LEU A 77 -11.06 -1.26 0.90
N PHE A 78 -9.92 -1.55 0.30
CA PHE A 78 -8.89 -0.59 -0.10
C PHE A 78 -8.21 -1.10 -1.36
N GLY A 79 -7.81 -0.21 -2.25
CA GLY A 79 -6.97 -0.51 -3.41
C GLY A 79 -6.10 0.67 -3.81
N MET A 80 -4.84 0.41 -4.15
CA MET A 80 -3.93 1.41 -4.72
C MET A 80 -3.08 0.74 -5.80
N ASN A 81 -2.70 1.48 -6.86
CA ASN A 81 -1.71 0.95 -7.80
C ASN A 81 -0.37 0.69 -7.08
N ALA A 82 0.20 -0.50 -7.31
CA ALA A 82 1.24 -1.08 -6.46
C ALA A 82 2.65 -1.07 -7.06
N GLY A 83 2.86 -0.41 -8.18
CA GLY A 83 4.17 -0.33 -8.83
C GLY A 83 4.05 0.00 -10.31
N MET A 84 5.19 0.24 -10.93
CA MET A 84 5.24 0.62 -12.34
C MET A 84 5.04 -0.59 -13.26
N TYR A 85 4.38 -0.33 -14.38
CA TYR A 85 4.01 -1.32 -15.39
C TYR A 85 4.26 -0.82 -16.80
N GLY A 86 4.28 -1.75 -17.75
CA GLY A 86 4.44 -1.48 -19.18
C GLY A 86 3.10 -1.12 -19.85
N GLU A 87 3.15 -0.91 -21.15
CA GLU A 87 1.95 -0.67 -21.99
C GLU A 87 0.96 -1.85 -21.93
N ASP A 88 1.47 -3.05 -21.65
CA ASP A 88 0.70 -4.27 -21.45
C ASP A 88 0.10 -4.40 -20.03
N LEU A 89 0.16 -3.35 -19.23
CA LEU A 89 -0.28 -3.27 -17.83
C LEU A 89 0.42 -4.29 -16.89
N LYS A 90 1.47 -4.98 -17.34
CA LYS A 90 2.21 -5.96 -16.54
C LYS A 90 3.39 -5.33 -15.82
N PRO A 91 3.76 -5.82 -14.63
CA PRO A 91 4.86 -5.28 -13.84
C PRO A 91 6.18 -5.25 -14.63
N ILE A 92 6.96 -4.16 -14.54
CA ILE A 92 8.28 -4.05 -15.18
C ILE A 92 9.44 -4.49 -14.28
N GLY A 93 9.20 -4.66 -12.99
CA GLY A 93 10.15 -5.15 -11.98
C GLY A 93 9.68 -6.41 -11.29
N LEU A 94 10.33 -6.77 -10.18
CA LEU A 94 9.91 -7.91 -9.36
C LEU A 94 8.43 -7.82 -9.04
N TYR A 95 7.76 -8.93 -9.25
CA TYR A 95 6.39 -9.09 -8.82
C TYR A 95 6.17 -10.51 -8.29
N VAL A 96 5.72 -10.59 -7.04
CA VAL A 96 5.41 -11.83 -6.34
C VAL A 96 3.96 -11.76 -5.87
N GLU A 97 3.21 -12.80 -6.16
CA GLU A 97 1.81 -12.95 -5.77
C GLU A 97 1.59 -14.36 -5.23
N ASN A 98 1.07 -14.48 -4.02
CA ASN A 98 0.87 -15.76 -3.32
C ASN A 98 2.14 -16.63 -3.31
N GLY A 99 3.31 -16.05 -3.02
CA GLY A 99 4.60 -16.71 -2.99
C GLY A 99 5.18 -17.11 -4.35
N ARG A 100 4.45 -16.85 -5.45
CA ARG A 100 4.92 -17.14 -6.83
C ARG A 100 5.56 -15.90 -7.45
N THR A 101 6.79 -16.04 -7.89
CA THR A 101 7.48 -14.98 -8.65
C THR A 101 6.96 -14.96 -10.09
N LEU A 102 6.12 -13.99 -10.41
CA LEU A 102 5.56 -13.78 -11.76
C LEU A 102 6.51 -12.93 -12.63
N ARG A 103 7.28 -12.03 -12.02
CA ARG A 103 8.32 -11.25 -12.68
C ARG A 103 9.59 -11.22 -11.83
N LYS A 104 10.74 -11.42 -12.45
CA LYS A 104 12.04 -11.42 -11.76
C LYS A 104 12.48 -10.01 -11.36
N LEU A 105 13.35 -9.93 -10.35
CA LEU A 105 13.97 -8.68 -9.91
C LEU A 105 14.69 -7.98 -11.07
N ASN A 106 14.37 -6.71 -11.31
CA ASN A 106 14.96 -5.91 -12.36
C ASN A 106 16.07 -5.01 -11.80
N ARG A 107 17.31 -5.37 -12.09
CA ARG A 107 18.53 -4.66 -11.64
C ARG A 107 19.14 -3.79 -12.73
N ARG A 108 18.51 -3.73 -13.92
CA ARG A 108 19.05 -3.00 -15.06
C ARG A 108 19.07 -1.50 -14.80
N ASN A 109 19.96 -0.81 -15.50
CA ASN A 109 19.91 0.62 -15.64
C ASN A 109 19.01 0.98 -16.83
N GLY A 110 18.42 2.15 -16.81
CA GLY A 110 17.54 2.62 -17.87
C GLY A 110 17.03 4.03 -17.59
N PRO A 111 16.24 4.59 -18.49
CA PRO A 111 15.59 5.88 -18.31
C PRO A 111 14.36 5.76 -17.40
N GLY A 112 13.86 6.92 -16.95
CA GLY A 112 12.63 7.05 -16.18
C GLY A 112 12.78 6.74 -14.69
N ASN A 113 11.69 6.96 -13.98
CA ASN A 113 11.65 6.90 -12.53
C ASN A 113 11.94 5.50 -11.98
N PHE A 114 11.48 4.44 -12.65
CA PHE A 114 11.75 3.06 -12.23
C PHE A 114 13.26 2.78 -12.08
N HIS A 115 14.06 3.28 -13.02
CA HIS A 115 15.51 3.06 -13.06
C HIS A 115 16.32 4.12 -12.30
N LEU A 116 15.68 5.11 -11.69
CA LEU A 116 16.34 6.11 -10.85
C LEU A 116 16.74 5.45 -9.53
N LYS A 117 18.02 5.07 -9.43
CA LYS A 117 18.56 4.39 -8.24
C LYS A 117 18.97 5.36 -7.14
N PRO A 118 18.75 4.95 -5.86
CA PRO A 118 18.21 3.67 -5.42
C PRO A 118 16.72 3.53 -5.73
N ASN A 119 16.35 2.41 -6.34
CA ASN A 119 15.00 1.93 -6.44
C ASN A 119 14.79 0.76 -5.45
N GLY A 120 13.57 0.28 -5.27
CA GLY A 120 13.32 -0.63 -4.18
C GLY A 120 12.19 -1.62 -4.41
N VAL A 121 12.00 -2.45 -3.42
CA VAL A 121 10.95 -3.47 -3.33
C VAL A 121 10.11 -3.20 -2.09
N PHE A 122 8.83 -3.10 -2.27
CA PHE A 122 7.82 -3.23 -1.23
C PHE A 122 7.43 -4.70 -1.13
N PHE A 123 7.33 -5.26 0.08
CA PHE A 123 7.02 -6.67 0.28
C PHE A 123 6.19 -6.92 1.52
N ILE A 124 5.46 -8.05 1.50
CA ILE A 124 4.70 -8.61 2.62
C ILE A 124 5.07 -10.09 2.73
N ASP A 125 5.30 -10.55 3.98
CA ASP A 125 5.61 -11.93 4.33
C ASP A 125 4.86 -12.28 5.63
N GLY A 126 3.67 -12.83 5.50
CA GLY A 126 2.73 -13.07 6.61
C GLY A 126 2.40 -11.77 7.34
N THR A 127 2.75 -11.70 8.64
CA THR A 127 2.51 -10.51 9.49
C THR A 127 3.64 -9.48 9.45
N LYS A 128 4.62 -9.67 8.58
CA LYS A 128 5.75 -8.75 8.41
C LYS A 128 5.71 -8.13 7.03
N GLY A 129 6.23 -6.93 6.93
CA GLY A 129 6.36 -6.24 5.66
C GLY A 129 7.36 -5.10 5.73
N GLY A 130 7.73 -4.60 4.57
CA GLY A 130 8.72 -3.55 4.51
C GLY A 130 8.94 -2.97 3.13
N VAL A 131 9.81 -1.98 3.13
CA VAL A 131 10.37 -1.38 1.93
C VAL A 131 11.87 -1.49 2.03
N MET A 132 12.52 -2.03 1.01
CA MET A 132 13.95 -2.27 0.98
C MET A 132 14.55 -1.87 -0.36
N GLU A 133 15.76 -1.34 -0.34
CA GLU A 133 16.53 -1.06 -1.57
C GLU A 133 16.75 -2.36 -2.36
N THR A 134 16.76 -2.27 -3.69
CA THR A 134 16.79 -3.44 -4.59
C THR A 134 17.94 -4.40 -4.33
N GLU A 135 19.17 -3.90 -4.14
CA GLU A 135 20.33 -4.77 -3.90
C GLU A 135 20.32 -5.35 -2.48
N ALA A 136 19.89 -4.56 -1.50
CA ALA A 136 19.68 -5.04 -0.13
C ALA A 136 18.61 -6.14 -0.09
N PHE A 137 17.50 -5.96 -0.81
CA PHE A 137 16.48 -6.99 -0.94
C PHE A 137 17.01 -8.27 -1.59
N ALA A 138 17.79 -8.14 -2.67
CA ALA A 138 18.43 -9.29 -3.34
C ALA A 138 19.36 -10.08 -2.42
N ALA A 139 20.03 -9.39 -1.49
CA ALA A 139 20.96 -9.99 -0.55
C ALA A 139 20.29 -10.55 0.72
N SER A 140 19.04 -10.13 1.02
CA SER A 140 18.36 -10.45 2.28
C SER A 140 17.93 -11.91 2.41
N GLY A 141 17.75 -12.62 1.29
CA GLY A 141 17.19 -13.97 1.27
C GLY A 141 15.70 -14.05 1.57
N ILE A 142 15.00 -12.91 1.71
CA ILE A 142 13.53 -12.86 1.94
C ILE A 142 12.80 -13.50 0.76
N ARG A 143 11.83 -14.36 1.08
CA ARG A 143 10.91 -14.98 0.11
C ARG A 143 9.49 -14.56 0.45
N PRO A 144 9.08 -13.38 0.02
CA PRO A 144 7.81 -12.80 0.44
C PRO A 144 6.61 -13.52 -0.19
N GLU A 145 5.50 -13.46 0.50
CA GLU A 145 4.20 -13.86 -0.05
C GLU A 145 3.75 -12.91 -1.17
N PHE A 146 3.98 -11.60 -0.97
CA PHE A 146 3.70 -10.55 -1.95
C PHE A 146 4.87 -9.58 -2.05
N ALA A 147 5.23 -9.17 -3.26
CA ALA A 147 6.22 -8.12 -3.48
C ALA A 147 6.00 -7.39 -4.81
N SER A 148 6.32 -6.11 -4.81
CA SER A 148 6.35 -5.29 -6.03
C SER A 148 7.58 -4.38 -6.01
N GLN A 149 8.33 -4.38 -7.12
CA GLN A 149 9.45 -3.48 -7.33
C GLN A 149 8.99 -2.23 -8.04
N SER A 150 9.43 -1.09 -7.55
CA SER A 150 9.19 0.21 -8.18
C SER A 150 10.37 1.17 -7.94
N GLY A 151 10.18 2.44 -8.24
CA GLY A 151 11.23 3.43 -8.03
C GLY A 151 10.86 4.85 -8.46
N PRO A 152 11.64 5.79 -7.94
CA PRO A 152 12.76 5.64 -7.01
C PRO A 152 12.30 5.38 -5.57
N MET A 153 13.23 5.01 -4.70
CA MET A 153 12.99 5.11 -3.27
C MET A 153 12.86 6.59 -2.88
N LEU A 154 11.89 6.88 -2.04
CA LEU A 154 11.66 8.23 -1.51
C LEU A 154 12.58 8.51 -0.32
N VAL A 155 12.68 7.53 0.56
CA VAL A 155 13.50 7.54 1.77
C VAL A 155 14.27 6.23 1.86
N VAL A 156 15.55 6.31 2.19
CA VAL A 156 16.44 5.17 2.42
C VAL A 156 17.14 5.39 3.75
N ASP A 157 16.88 4.50 4.72
CA ASP A 157 17.47 4.56 6.06
C ASP A 157 17.36 5.95 6.71
N GLY A 158 16.17 6.54 6.63
CA GLY A 158 15.87 7.88 7.16
C GLY A 158 16.40 9.05 6.34
N ARG A 159 17.02 8.81 5.19
CA ARG A 159 17.56 9.86 4.32
C ARG A 159 16.72 9.99 3.06
N ILE A 160 16.37 11.22 2.70
CA ILE A 160 15.71 11.51 1.41
C ILE A 160 16.66 11.13 0.27
N HIS A 161 16.08 10.59 -0.81
CA HIS A 161 16.82 10.26 -2.02
C HIS A 161 17.71 11.44 -2.49
N PRO A 162 19.02 11.24 -2.74
CA PRO A 162 19.99 12.34 -2.93
C PRO A 162 19.75 13.20 -4.17
N LYS A 163 18.98 12.72 -5.15
CA LYS A 163 18.62 13.49 -6.35
C LYS A 163 17.36 14.33 -6.20
N PHE A 164 16.69 14.30 -5.05
CA PHE A 164 15.49 15.11 -4.84
C PHE A 164 15.88 16.48 -4.29
N SER A 165 15.44 17.51 -5.00
CA SER A 165 15.63 18.91 -4.61
C SER A 165 14.31 19.50 -4.14
N GLU A 166 14.39 20.38 -3.13
CA GLU A 166 13.25 21.17 -2.68
C GLU A 166 12.67 22.04 -3.81
N ALA A 167 13.55 22.60 -4.65
CA ALA A 167 13.19 23.36 -5.85
C ALA A 167 12.84 22.48 -7.06
N GLY A 168 12.59 21.18 -6.86
CA GLY A 168 12.27 20.26 -7.95
C GLY A 168 11.00 20.64 -8.69
N THR A 169 11.08 20.76 -10.01
CA THR A 169 9.99 21.24 -10.88
C THR A 169 9.06 20.11 -11.38
N SER A 170 9.43 18.85 -11.18
CA SER A 170 8.58 17.71 -11.56
C SER A 170 7.40 17.60 -10.58
N LEU A 171 6.31 18.28 -10.89
CA LEU A 171 5.08 18.31 -10.13
C LEU A 171 4.09 17.27 -10.69
N GLN A 172 3.64 16.33 -9.86
CA GLN A 172 2.68 15.29 -10.23
C GLN A 172 1.82 14.91 -9.01
N ARG A 173 0.65 14.32 -9.25
CA ARG A 173 -0.01 13.51 -8.23
C ARG A 173 0.85 12.27 -8.01
N ARG A 174 1.17 11.95 -6.76
CA ARG A 174 2.09 10.86 -6.42
C ARG A 174 1.49 9.93 -5.42
N ASN A 175 1.77 8.64 -5.56
CA ASN A 175 1.49 7.65 -4.55
C ASN A 175 2.76 6.88 -4.15
N GLY A 176 2.72 6.31 -2.96
CA GLY A 176 3.87 5.60 -2.42
C GLY A 176 3.50 4.77 -1.20
N VAL A 177 4.45 3.96 -0.79
CA VAL A 177 4.37 3.11 0.41
C VAL A 177 5.59 3.35 1.30
N GLY A 178 5.37 3.40 2.60
CA GLY A 178 6.41 3.46 3.63
C GLY A 178 6.21 2.37 4.67
N ALA A 179 7.30 1.99 5.33
CA ALA A 179 7.30 1.03 6.42
C ALA A 179 7.89 1.69 7.67
N PRO A 180 7.06 2.21 8.58
CA PRO A 180 7.51 2.78 9.86
C PRO A 180 8.21 1.75 10.76
N ASP A 181 7.74 0.52 10.70
CA ASP A 181 8.28 -0.64 11.41
C ASP A 181 8.09 -1.91 10.57
N GLY A 182 8.43 -3.07 11.13
CA GLY A 182 8.34 -4.36 10.43
C GLY A 182 6.92 -4.95 10.30
N HIS A 183 5.89 -4.29 10.82
CA HIS A 183 4.51 -4.77 10.82
C HIS A 183 3.51 -3.75 10.26
N THR A 184 3.90 -2.50 10.14
CA THR A 184 3.05 -1.41 9.65
C THR A 184 3.44 -1.00 8.25
N LEU A 185 2.45 -0.96 7.35
CA LEU A 185 2.57 -0.34 6.05
C LEU A 185 1.70 0.90 5.97
N VAL A 186 2.27 1.98 5.42
CA VAL A 186 1.57 3.25 5.25
C VAL A 186 1.59 3.60 3.77
N PHE A 187 0.41 3.66 3.16
CA PHE A 187 0.24 4.13 1.80
C PHE A 187 -0.22 5.59 1.81
N ALA A 188 0.31 6.37 0.91
CA ALA A 188 -0.12 7.76 0.75
C ALA A 188 -0.26 8.13 -0.72
N ILE A 189 -1.24 8.98 -1.01
CA ILE A 189 -1.42 9.63 -2.31
C ILE A 189 -1.64 11.12 -2.09
N SER A 190 -0.99 11.96 -2.89
CA SER A 190 -1.22 13.41 -2.82
C SER A 190 -2.55 13.78 -3.48
N ASP A 191 -3.29 14.72 -2.89
CA ASP A 191 -4.53 15.23 -3.47
C ASP A 191 -4.25 16.21 -4.60
N GLY A 192 -3.18 16.98 -4.48
CA GLY A 192 -2.63 17.90 -5.48
C GLY A 192 -1.32 17.41 -6.10
N TRP A 193 -0.68 18.30 -6.83
CA TRP A 193 0.60 18.10 -7.49
C TRP A 193 1.74 18.45 -6.54
N VAL A 194 2.63 17.49 -6.30
CA VAL A 194 3.79 17.64 -5.41
C VAL A 194 5.08 17.20 -6.12
N ASN A 195 6.22 17.78 -5.74
CA ASN A 195 7.51 17.27 -6.19
C ASN A 195 7.96 16.07 -5.35
N PHE A 196 9.02 15.40 -5.78
CA PHE A 196 9.54 14.24 -5.07
C PHE A 196 10.08 14.56 -3.67
N HIS A 197 10.70 15.75 -3.49
CA HIS A 197 11.26 16.15 -2.21
C HIS A 197 10.16 16.33 -1.15
N SER A 198 9.10 17.07 -1.47
CA SER A 198 7.96 17.27 -0.56
C SER A 198 7.27 15.96 -0.24
N PHE A 199 7.11 15.06 -1.24
CA PHE A 199 6.50 13.75 -1.03
C PHE A 199 7.39 12.83 -0.18
N ALA A 200 8.71 12.89 -0.35
CA ALA A 200 9.65 12.15 0.50
C ALA A 200 9.66 12.65 1.95
N ARG A 201 9.55 13.98 2.15
CA ARG A 201 9.42 14.58 3.49
C ARG A 201 8.15 14.13 4.21
N LEU A 202 7.03 14.00 3.51
CA LEU A 202 5.82 13.40 4.08
C LEU A 202 6.15 12.05 4.73
N PHE A 203 6.78 11.14 3.99
CA PHE A 203 7.09 9.81 4.50
C PHE A 203 8.09 9.83 5.65
N ARG A 204 9.20 10.58 5.51
CA ARG A 204 10.25 10.62 6.52
C ARG A 204 9.80 11.36 7.79
N ASP A 205 9.26 12.57 7.61
CA ASP A 205 9.09 13.50 8.73
C ASP A 205 7.71 13.41 9.38
N HIS A 206 6.65 13.12 8.61
CA HIS A 206 5.29 13.04 9.10
C HIS A 206 4.86 11.59 9.37
N LEU A 207 5.05 10.70 8.41
CA LEU A 207 4.65 9.29 8.51
C LEU A 207 5.69 8.43 9.25
N LYS A 208 6.88 8.98 9.55
CA LYS A 208 7.96 8.32 10.31
C LYS A 208 8.45 7.02 9.68
N ALA A 209 8.43 6.92 8.35
CA ALA A 209 8.89 5.76 7.62
C ALA A 209 10.39 5.92 7.25
N PRO A 210 11.31 5.16 7.86
CA PRO A 210 12.73 5.20 7.54
C PRO A 210 13.03 4.70 6.12
N ASN A 211 12.14 3.87 5.56
CA ASN A 211 12.19 3.43 4.18
C ASN A 211 10.84 3.65 3.50
N ALA A 212 10.86 4.28 2.33
CA ALA A 212 9.66 4.56 1.55
C ALA A 212 9.95 4.50 0.05
N LEU A 213 8.96 4.01 -0.71
CA LEU A 213 9.05 3.74 -2.13
C LEU A 213 7.94 4.50 -2.88
N PHE A 214 8.32 5.16 -3.95
CA PHE A 214 7.40 5.69 -4.94
C PHE A 214 6.84 4.56 -5.80
N LEU A 215 5.53 4.49 -5.95
CA LEU A 215 4.88 3.40 -6.66
C LEU A 215 4.57 3.76 -8.11
N ASP A 216 3.90 4.89 -8.34
CA ASP A 216 3.63 5.37 -9.70
C ASP A 216 3.31 6.87 -9.69
N GLY A 217 3.70 7.59 -10.75
CA GLY A 217 3.49 9.02 -10.86
C GLY A 217 2.69 9.46 -12.09
N SER A 218 2.56 8.60 -13.07
CA SER A 218 1.74 8.91 -14.24
C SER A 218 0.28 8.63 -13.96
N ILE A 219 0.01 7.57 -13.19
CA ILE A 219 -1.35 7.10 -12.86
C ILE A 219 -1.39 6.73 -11.38
N SER A 220 -1.48 7.76 -10.52
CA SER A 220 -1.69 7.54 -9.10
C SER A 220 -3.19 7.43 -8.81
N SER A 221 -3.64 6.28 -8.37
CA SER A 221 -5.06 5.96 -8.13
C SER A 221 -5.28 5.28 -6.79
N LEU A 222 -6.39 5.62 -6.15
CA LEU A 222 -6.81 5.09 -4.86
C LEU A 222 -8.30 4.74 -4.87
N TYR A 223 -8.61 3.57 -4.34
CA TYR A 223 -9.94 3.16 -3.92
C TYR A 223 -9.95 3.09 -2.39
N ALA A 224 -10.71 3.97 -1.76
CA ALA A 224 -10.86 4.08 -0.30
C ALA A 224 -12.25 4.62 0.02
N PRO A 225 -13.27 3.74 0.06
CA PRO A 225 -14.67 4.14 0.24
C PRO A 225 -14.92 4.78 1.62
N ASP A 226 -14.13 4.47 2.64
CA ASP A 226 -14.18 5.06 3.97
C ASP A 226 -13.90 6.57 4.00
N VAL A 227 -13.21 7.10 2.99
CA VAL A 227 -12.97 8.54 2.78
C VAL A 227 -13.64 9.08 1.51
N GLY A 228 -14.56 8.30 0.91
CA GLY A 228 -15.32 8.68 -0.27
C GLY A 228 -14.46 8.80 -1.54
N ARG A 229 -13.36 8.03 -1.68
CA ARG A 229 -12.47 8.10 -2.82
C ARG A 229 -12.50 6.82 -3.67
N SER A 230 -12.73 7.01 -4.97
CA SER A 230 -12.67 5.95 -5.98
C SER A 230 -12.15 6.53 -7.29
N ASP A 231 -10.83 6.48 -7.47
CA ASP A 231 -10.18 6.96 -8.68
C ASP A 231 -10.32 5.92 -9.81
N GLY A 232 -10.55 6.35 -11.05
CA GLY A 232 -10.78 5.45 -12.19
C GLY A 232 -10.43 6.10 -13.53
N PHE A 233 -9.44 7.00 -13.55
CA PHE A 233 -9.15 7.85 -14.72
C PHE A 233 -8.33 7.15 -15.80
N ALA A 234 -7.64 6.06 -15.48
CA ALA A 234 -6.79 5.37 -16.42
C ALA A 234 -6.62 3.89 -16.04
N PRO A 235 -6.25 3.03 -17.00
CA PRO A 235 -5.97 1.62 -16.73
C PRO A 235 -4.85 1.43 -15.71
N LEU A 236 -5.03 0.48 -14.81
CA LEU A 236 -4.09 0.13 -13.75
C LEU A 236 -3.34 -1.16 -14.08
N GLY A 237 -2.05 -1.21 -13.76
CA GLY A 237 -1.29 -2.45 -13.68
C GLY A 237 -1.50 -3.14 -12.33
N PRO A 238 -0.42 -3.48 -11.60
CA PRO A 238 -0.52 -4.13 -10.29
C PRO A 238 -1.29 -3.29 -9.27
N ILE A 239 -2.12 -3.95 -8.48
CA ILE A 239 -2.94 -3.35 -7.41
C ILE A 239 -2.54 -3.98 -6.08
N VAL A 240 -2.27 -3.16 -5.05
CA VAL A 240 -2.30 -3.60 -3.66
C VAL A 240 -3.69 -3.37 -3.09
N ALA A 241 -4.23 -4.34 -2.38
CA ALA A 241 -5.59 -4.28 -1.88
C ALA A 241 -5.73 -4.87 -0.48
N LEU A 242 -6.64 -4.30 0.32
CA LEU A 242 -7.22 -4.95 1.48
C LEU A 242 -8.53 -5.61 1.08
N VAL A 243 -8.60 -6.91 1.30
CA VAL A 243 -9.76 -7.73 0.95
C VAL A 243 -10.36 -8.31 2.22
N LYS A 244 -11.68 -8.22 2.34
CA LYS A 244 -12.43 -8.90 3.40
C LYS A 244 -13.01 -10.19 2.83
N GLY A 245 -12.72 -11.32 3.49
CA GLY A 245 -13.30 -12.61 3.19
C GLY A 245 -14.80 -12.69 3.52
N PRO A 246 -15.43 -13.78 3.10
CA PRO A 246 -16.81 -14.07 3.46
C PRO A 246 -16.98 -14.26 4.96
#